data_61c8189737f53688b7158fe1c5ab0a29
#
_entry.id   61c8189737f53688b7158fe1c5ab0a29
#
_cell.length_a   1.000
_cell.length_b   1.000
_cell.length_c   1.000
_cell.angle_alpha   90.00
_cell.angle_beta   90.00
_cell.angle_gamma   90.00
#
_symmetry.space_group_name_H-M   'P 1'
#
loop_
_entity.id
_entity.type
_entity.pdbx_description
1 polymer ?
#
loop_
_entity_poly.entity_id
_entity_poly.type
_entity_poly.pdbx_seq_one_letter_code
_entity_poly.pdbx_strand_id
1 'polypeptide(L)'
;MKKSNSIVLFNQKQVRRFYNEKKETWYFSIIDVVGVLVDSTIPKRYWSDLKNKLKDEGSEVYEKIVQLKFIASDGKKYATDCFSTEDLLRVVQSIPSPKAEPFKLWLAKVGYERIEETENPELAFDRAMKTYLRKGYSKEWVNQRLKSIEIRKELTDEWQEREMKEGLEYAILTDEITRAWADRSVKDYKKFKGLKKENLRDNMTNLELVL
;
A
#
# COMPACT_ATOMS: atom_id res chain seq x y z
N MET A 1 7.28 14.79 -1.89
CA MET A 1 8.57 14.12 -1.54
C MET A 1 8.87 13.10 -2.61
N LYS A 2 10.04 13.11 -3.26
CA LYS A 2 10.46 11.96 -4.04
C LYS A 2 10.41 10.77 -3.07
N LYS A 3 9.64 9.72 -3.36
CA LYS A 3 9.73 8.44 -2.67
C LYS A 3 11.10 7.85 -3.03
N SER A 4 12.15 8.42 -2.44
CA SER A 4 13.52 7.95 -2.64
C SER A 4 13.67 6.56 -2.05
N ASN A 5 14.68 5.83 -2.51
CA ASN A 5 15.17 4.61 -1.88
C ASN A 5 15.25 4.86 -0.37
N SER A 6 14.22 4.45 0.35
CA SER A 6 14.08 4.77 1.76
C SER A 6 14.26 3.50 2.58
N ILE A 7 14.89 3.66 3.70
CA ILE A 7 15.01 2.63 4.72
C ILE A 7 13.74 2.70 5.56
N VAL A 8 13.11 1.56 5.82
CA VAL A 8 12.03 1.39 6.78
C VAL A 8 12.58 0.67 7.98
N LEU A 9 12.21 1.12 9.17
CA LEU A 9 12.52 0.41 10.41
C LEU A 9 11.46 -0.68 10.61
N PHE A 10 11.91 -1.93 10.71
CA PHE A 10 11.11 -3.05 11.14
C PHE A 10 11.80 -3.69 12.35
N ASN A 11 11.14 -3.75 13.51
CA ASN A 11 11.75 -4.16 14.76
C ASN A 11 13.11 -3.47 15.03
N GLN A 12 13.17 -2.14 14.83
CA GLN A 12 14.37 -1.31 14.99
C GLN A 12 15.53 -1.64 14.03
N LYS A 13 15.36 -2.58 13.11
CA LYS A 13 16.32 -2.90 12.05
C LYS A 13 15.93 -2.22 10.73
N GLN A 14 16.94 -1.86 9.96
CA GLN A 14 16.76 -1.16 8.68
C GLN A 14 16.45 -2.16 7.57
N VAL A 15 15.38 -1.90 6.80
CA VAL A 15 15.03 -2.64 5.59
C VAL A 15 15.06 -1.68 4.41
N ARG A 16 15.91 -1.95 3.45
CA ARG A 16 16.01 -1.16 2.21
C ARG A 16 14.80 -1.43 1.34
N ARG A 17 14.25 -0.38 0.77
CA ARG A 17 13.10 -0.45 -0.13
C ARG A 17 13.24 0.52 -1.31
N PHE A 18 12.52 0.21 -2.38
CA PHE A 18 12.43 1.03 -3.58
C PHE A 18 10.98 1.17 -4.02
N TYR A 19 10.56 2.38 -4.40
CA TYR A 19 9.24 2.61 -4.97
C TYR A 19 9.34 2.73 -6.49
N ASN A 20 8.64 1.84 -7.19
CA ASN A 20 8.52 1.89 -8.64
C ASN A 20 7.32 2.79 -9.00
N GLU A 21 7.60 3.98 -9.56
CA GLU A 21 6.56 4.96 -9.90
C GLU A 21 5.65 4.50 -11.04
N LYS A 22 6.17 3.69 -12.00
CA LYS A 22 5.38 3.20 -13.14
C LYS A 22 4.39 2.12 -12.72
N LYS A 23 4.79 1.25 -11.78
CA LYS A 23 3.95 0.16 -11.25
C LYS A 23 3.24 0.56 -9.96
N GLU A 24 3.47 1.75 -9.44
CA GLU A 24 2.97 2.25 -8.15
C GLU A 24 3.18 1.28 -6.98
N THR A 25 4.29 0.52 -7.03
CA THR A 25 4.56 -0.61 -6.14
C THR A 25 5.87 -0.44 -5.37
N TRP A 26 5.84 -0.79 -4.08
CA TRP A 26 7.03 -0.90 -3.25
C TRP A 26 7.70 -2.25 -3.43
N TYR A 27 9.04 -2.22 -3.50
CA TYR A 27 9.90 -3.39 -3.48
C TYR A 27 10.83 -3.34 -2.28
N PHE A 28 11.00 -4.47 -1.61
CA PHE A 28 11.79 -4.61 -0.39
C PHE A 28 12.93 -5.60 -0.59
N SER A 29 14.10 -5.29 -0.01
CA SER A 29 15.26 -6.20 0.02
C SER A 29 14.92 -7.42 0.86
N ILE A 30 14.89 -8.61 0.24
CA ILE A 30 14.61 -9.85 0.97
C ILE A 30 15.72 -10.22 1.96
N ILE A 31 16.97 -9.90 1.65
CA ILE A 31 18.10 -10.15 2.52
C ILE A 31 17.96 -9.38 3.83
N ASP A 32 17.50 -8.14 3.76
CA ASP A 32 17.29 -7.31 4.95
C ASP A 32 16.11 -7.85 5.78
N VAL A 33 15.02 -8.26 5.14
CA VAL A 33 13.85 -8.86 5.80
C VAL A 33 14.24 -10.18 6.48
N VAL A 34 14.98 -11.05 5.80
CA VAL A 34 15.51 -12.28 6.40
C VAL A 34 16.39 -11.96 7.60
N GLY A 35 17.28 -10.95 7.49
CA GLY A 35 18.13 -10.50 8.58
C GLY A 35 17.38 -10.01 9.83
N VAL A 36 16.13 -9.57 9.64
CA VAL A 36 15.23 -9.20 10.76
C VAL A 36 14.53 -10.41 11.35
N LEU A 37 14.05 -11.32 10.49
CA LEU A 37 13.15 -12.42 10.87
C LEU A 37 13.87 -13.71 11.26
N VAL A 38 15.19 -13.78 11.00
CA VAL A 38 15.99 -14.99 11.28
C VAL A 38 17.22 -14.61 12.10
N ASP A 39 17.58 -15.42 13.06
CA ASP A 39 18.84 -15.28 13.82
C ASP A 39 20.05 -15.83 13.04
N SER A 40 20.15 -15.45 11.77
CA SER A 40 21.28 -15.85 10.96
C SER A 40 22.35 -14.75 10.95
N THR A 41 23.59 -15.15 11.19
CA THR A 41 24.76 -14.29 11.04
C THR A 41 25.05 -13.96 9.56
N ILE A 42 24.52 -14.78 8.63
CA ILE A 42 24.69 -14.63 7.19
C ILE A 42 23.34 -14.68 6.47
N PRO A 43 22.51 -13.59 6.53
CA PRO A 43 21.18 -13.55 5.91
C PRO A 43 21.18 -13.87 4.41
N LYS A 44 22.26 -13.50 3.70
CA LYS A 44 22.41 -13.76 2.27
C LYS A 44 22.47 -15.27 1.96
N ARG A 45 23.19 -16.05 2.79
CA ARG A 45 23.26 -17.51 2.64
C ARG A 45 21.91 -18.15 2.95
N TYR A 46 21.29 -17.75 4.05
CA TYR A 46 19.94 -18.21 4.40
C TYR A 46 18.94 -17.99 3.27
N TRP A 47 18.96 -16.79 2.68
CA TRP A 47 18.10 -16.49 1.53
C TRP A 47 18.40 -17.40 0.32
N SER A 48 19.68 -17.66 0.03
CA SER A 48 20.05 -18.55 -1.07
C SER A 48 19.48 -19.96 -0.86
N ASP A 49 19.60 -20.50 0.35
CA ASP A 49 19.10 -21.83 0.70
C ASP A 49 17.57 -21.87 0.65
N LEU A 50 16.89 -20.87 1.19
CA LEU A 50 15.44 -20.75 1.13
C LEU A 50 14.93 -20.62 -0.31
N LYS A 51 15.62 -19.84 -1.14
CA LYS A 51 15.27 -19.67 -2.57
C LYS A 51 15.35 -21.00 -3.32
N ASN A 52 16.38 -21.80 -3.09
CA ASN A 52 16.51 -23.13 -3.68
C ASN A 52 15.37 -24.05 -3.23
N LYS A 53 15.08 -24.07 -1.93
CA LYS A 53 13.96 -24.84 -1.38
C LYS A 53 12.62 -24.46 -2.02
N LEU A 54 12.31 -23.16 -2.11
CA LEU A 54 11.09 -22.67 -2.75
C LEU A 54 11.00 -23.09 -4.23
N LYS A 55 12.14 -23.12 -4.92
CA LYS A 55 12.20 -23.57 -6.31
C LYS A 55 11.92 -25.08 -6.41
N ASP A 56 12.54 -25.87 -5.54
CA ASP A 56 12.38 -27.33 -5.53
C ASP A 56 10.95 -27.75 -5.15
N GLU A 57 10.27 -26.95 -4.31
CA GLU A 57 8.85 -27.10 -3.94
C GLU A 57 7.89 -26.64 -5.05
N GLY A 58 8.38 -26.16 -6.20
CA GLY A 58 7.55 -25.66 -7.29
C GLY A 58 6.84 -24.32 -6.99
N SER A 59 7.34 -23.57 -6.02
CA SER A 59 6.76 -22.28 -5.68
C SER A 59 7.08 -21.24 -6.76
N GLU A 60 6.06 -20.65 -7.38
CA GLU A 60 6.22 -19.57 -8.38
C GLU A 60 6.79 -18.27 -7.82
N VAL A 61 6.91 -18.16 -6.49
CA VAL A 61 7.37 -16.94 -5.81
C VAL A 61 8.78 -16.56 -6.25
N TYR A 62 9.65 -17.54 -6.52
CA TYR A 62 11.02 -17.23 -6.95
C TYR A 62 11.08 -16.52 -8.31
N GLU A 63 10.08 -16.72 -9.18
CA GLU A 63 9.97 -16.04 -10.48
C GLU A 63 9.58 -14.57 -10.36
N LYS A 64 9.02 -14.18 -9.21
CA LYS A 64 8.65 -12.80 -8.91
C LYS A 64 9.80 -11.94 -8.38
N ILE A 65 11.01 -12.50 -8.30
CA ILE A 65 12.21 -11.79 -7.85
C ILE A 65 12.54 -10.65 -8.82
N VAL A 66 12.69 -9.44 -8.27
CA VAL A 66 13.18 -8.28 -9.00
C VAL A 66 14.55 -7.91 -8.46
N GLN A 67 15.56 -7.82 -9.33
CA GLN A 67 16.88 -7.38 -8.92
C GLN A 67 17.00 -5.85 -8.95
N LEU A 68 17.28 -5.26 -7.79
CA LEU A 68 17.50 -3.81 -7.64
C LEU A 68 18.91 -3.54 -7.08
N LYS A 69 19.50 -2.45 -7.51
CA LYS A 69 20.83 -2.03 -7.04
C LYS A 69 20.68 -1.08 -5.84
N PHE A 70 21.21 -1.48 -4.70
CA PHE A 70 21.32 -0.66 -3.49
C PHE A 70 22.78 -0.32 -3.19
N ILE A 71 22.97 0.85 -2.58
CA ILE A 71 24.28 1.29 -2.09
C ILE A 71 24.58 0.49 -0.81
N ALA A 72 25.74 -0.13 -0.73
CA ALA A 72 26.24 -0.81 0.45
C ALA A 72 27.12 0.14 1.30
N SER A 73 27.60 -0.36 2.45
CA SER A 73 28.45 0.41 3.38
C SER A 73 29.79 0.84 2.79
N ASP A 74 30.27 0.10 1.76
CA ASP A 74 31.49 0.45 1.02
C ASP A 74 31.26 1.50 -0.09
N GLY A 75 30.06 2.07 -0.19
CA GLY A 75 29.65 3.06 -1.19
C GLY A 75 29.37 2.48 -2.58
N LYS A 76 29.59 1.18 -2.81
CA LYS A 76 29.31 0.53 -4.10
C LYS A 76 27.84 0.08 -4.20
N LYS A 77 27.37 -0.07 -5.45
CA LYS A 77 26.02 -0.55 -5.73
C LYS A 77 26.03 -2.05 -6.03
N TYR A 78 25.29 -2.81 -5.25
CA TYR A 78 25.13 -4.26 -5.45
C TYR A 78 23.69 -4.61 -5.82
N ALA A 79 23.56 -5.55 -6.76
CA ALA A 79 22.29 -6.16 -7.08
C ALA A 79 21.78 -6.96 -5.88
N THR A 80 20.52 -6.78 -5.56
CA THR A 80 19.86 -7.38 -4.39
C THR A 80 18.49 -7.89 -4.82
N ASP A 81 18.16 -9.11 -4.45
CA ASP A 81 16.85 -9.70 -4.69
C ASP A 81 15.80 -8.95 -3.85
N CYS A 82 14.73 -8.55 -4.52
CA CYS A 82 13.64 -7.79 -3.95
C CYS A 82 12.31 -8.39 -4.35
N PHE A 83 11.32 -8.19 -3.49
CA PHE A 83 9.93 -8.56 -3.74
C PHE A 83 9.00 -7.37 -3.61
N SER A 84 7.87 -7.42 -4.32
CA SER A 84 6.72 -6.58 -4.03
C SER A 84 6.22 -6.82 -2.61
N THR A 85 5.34 -5.95 -2.10
CA THR A 85 4.73 -6.19 -0.78
C THR A 85 4.01 -7.52 -0.73
N GLU A 86 3.23 -7.86 -1.75
CA GLU A 86 2.45 -9.09 -1.83
C GLU A 86 3.34 -10.33 -1.83
N ASP A 87 4.32 -10.38 -2.73
CA ASP A 87 5.23 -11.51 -2.84
C ASP A 87 6.09 -11.68 -1.58
N LEU A 88 6.49 -10.56 -0.96
CA LEU A 88 7.21 -10.57 0.31
C LEU A 88 6.39 -11.21 1.43
N LEU A 89 5.11 -10.85 1.55
CA LEU A 89 4.20 -11.45 2.54
C LEU A 89 4.10 -12.97 2.35
N ARG A 90 4.09 -13.45 1.10
CA ARG A 90 4.10 -14.88 0.78
C ARG A 90 5.40 -15.56 1.18
N VAL A 91 6.56 -14.95 0.85
CA VAL A 91 7.88 -15.51 1.22
C VAL A 91 8.06 -15.61 2.72
N VAL A 92 7.61 -14.60 3.48
CA VAL A 92 7.73 -14.59 4.95
C VAL A 92 7.00 -15.77 5.60
N GLN A 93 5.90 -16.24 5.02
CA GLN A 93 5.17 -17.42 5.51
C GLN A 93 6.01 -18.70 5.43
N SER A 94 6.93 -18.78 4.46
CA SER A 94 7.84 -19.93 4.27
C SER A 94 9.08 -19.87 5.15
N ILE A 95 9.28 -18.82 5.97
CA ILE A 95 10.44 -18.71 6.87
C ILE A 95 10.16 -19.49 8.18
N PRO A 96 10.86 -20.61 8.45
CA PRO A 96 10.68 -21.37 9.68
C PRO A 96 11.50 -20.72 10.83
N SER A 97 11.02 -19.58 11.33
CA SER A 97 11.69 -18.87 12.42
C SER A 97 10.70 -18.42 13.47
N PRO A 98 11.01 -18.59 14.77
CA PRO A 98 10.19 -18.04 15.86
C PRO A 98 9.99 -16.52 15.77
N LYS A 99 10.95 -15.78 15.21
CA LYS A 99 10.83 -14.33 14.99
C LYS A 99 9.86 -13.97 13.86
N ALA A 100 9.59 -14.88 12.92
CA ALA A 100 8.58 -14.70 11.90
C ALA A 100 7.16 -15.00 12.40
N GLU A 101 7.02 -15.73 13.50
CA GLU A 101 5.73 -16.20 14.01
C GLU A 101 4.74 -15.07 14.34
N PRO A 102 5.13 -13.97 15.03
CA PRO A 102 4.21 -12.86 15.28
C PRO A 102 3.66 -12.24 14.00
N PHE A 103 4.46 -12.25 12.92
CA PHE A 103 4.05 -11.75 11.64
C PHE A 103 3.07 -12.70 10.93
N LYS A 104 3.32 -14.01 11.00
CA LYS A 104 2.40 -15.04 10.48
C LYS A 104 1.05 -15.00 11.18
N LEU A 105 1.06 -14.87 12.51
CA LEU A 105 -0.17 -14.70 13.31
C LEU A 105 -0.93 -13.42 12.93
N TRP A 106 -0.23 -12.32 12.69
CA TRP A 106 -0.86 -11.10 12.21
C TRP A 106 -1.51 -11.29 10.83
N LEU A 107 -0.83 -11.97 9.88
CA LEU A 107 -1.39 -12.30 8.57
C LEU A 107 -2.64 -13.18 8.67
N ALA A 108 -2.58 -14.21 9.53
CA ALA A 108 -3.71 -15.09 9.78
C ALA A 108 -4.91 -14.31 10.34
N LYS A 109 -4.65 -13.39 11.30
CA LYS A 109 -5.68 -12.50 11.84
C LYS A 109 -6.28 -11.60 10.78
N VAL A 110 -5.48 -10.97 9.93
CA VAL A 110 -5.96 -10.11 8.84
C VAL A 110 -6.81 -10.91 7.84
N GLY A 111 -6.37 -12.14 7.51
CA GLY A 111 -7.14 -13.04 6.66
C GLY A 111 -8.49 -13.42 7.28
N TYR A 112 -8.50 -13.77 8.55
CA TYR A 112 -9.71 -14.09 9.29
C TYR A 112 -10.68 -12.90 9.35
N GLU A 113 -10.18 -11.70 9.70
CA GLU A 113 -10.99 -10.48 9.70
C GLU A 113 -11.64 -10.21 8.32
N ARG A 114 -10.95 -10.53 7.21
CA ARG A 114 -11.51 -10.40 5.86
C ARG A 114 -12.63 -11.40 5.57
N ILE A 115 -12.50 -12.62 6.05
CA ILE A 115 -13.55 -13.65 5.93
C ILE A 115 -14.79 -13.20 6.71
N GLU A 116 -14.62 -12.73 7.95
CA GLU A 116 -15.74 -12.23 8.77
C GLU A 116 -16.43 -11.01 8.11
N GLU A 117 -15.68 -10.10 7.49
CA GLU A 117 -16.24 -8.97 6.75
C GLU A 117 -17.07 -9.41 5.53
N THR A 118 -16.85 -10.62 5.00
CA THR A 118 -17.67 -11.17 3.90
C THR A 118 -19.04 -11.63 4.42
N GLU A 119 -19.08 -12.16 5.63
CA GLU A 119 -20.33 -12.58 6.29
C GLU A 119 -21.07 -11.39 6.92
N ASN A 120 -20.32 -10.42 7.48
CA ASN A 120 -20.86 -9.20 8.09
C ASN A 120 -20.13 -7.95 7.53
N PRO A 121 -20.63 -7.36 6.43
CA PRO A 121 -20.00 -6.20 5.79
C PRO A 121 -19.89 -4.95 6.68
N GLU A 122 -20.69 -4.83 7.74
CA GLU A 122 -20.61 -3.69 8.67
C GLU A 122 -19.25 -3.61 9.37
N LEU A 123 -18.59 -4.76 9.59
CA LEU A 123 -17.24 -4.81 10.17
C LEU A 123 -16.20 -4.05 9.32
N ALA A 124 -16.37 -4.04 7.99
CA ALA A 124 -15.50 -3.27 7.10
C ALA A 124 -15.68 -1.76 7.30
N PHE A 125 -16.90 -1.29 7.51
CA PHE A 125 -17.19 0.11 7.83
C PHE A 125 -16.58 0.50 9.18
N ASP A 126 -16.76 -0.33 10.18
CA ASP A 126 -16.19 -0.12 11.51
C ASP A 126 -14.65 -0.03 11.46
N ARG A 127 -14.02 -0.90 10.69
CA ARG A 127 -12.57 -0.88 10.49
C ARG A 127 -12.13 0.39 9.76
N ALA A 128 -12.86 0.82 8.74
CA ALA A 128 -12.59 2.06 8.03
C ALA A 128 -12.69 3.27 8.99
N MET A 129 -13.76 3.36 9.76
CA MET A 129 -13.98 4.40 10.77
C MET A 129 -12.84 4.44 11.79
N LYS A 130 -12.50 3.29 12.41
CA LYS A 130 -11.40 3.16 13.37
C LYS A 130 -10.05 3.58 12.76
N THR A 131 -9.86 3.32 11.46
CA THR A 131 -8.62 3.70 10.76
C THR A 131 -8.50 5.21 10.60
N TYR A 132 -9.58 5.90 10.21
CA TYR A 132 -9.60 7.37 10.12
C TYR A 132 -9.41 8.04 11.49
N LEU A 133 -10.11 7.55 12.52
CA LEU A 133 -9.96 8.06 13.90
C LEU A 133 -8.51 7.92 14.40
N ARG A 134 -7.84 6.79 14.12
CA ARG A 134 -6.41 6.60 14.47
C ARG A 134 -5.47 7.53 13.70
N LYS A 135 -5.86 7.98 12.51
CA LYS A 135 -5.13 9.01 11.75
C LYS A 135 -5.38 10.44 12.27
N GLY A 136 -6.22 10.62 13.28
CA GLY A 136 -6.50 11.90 13.93
C GLY A 136 -7.68 12.67 13.34
N TYR A 137 -8.48 12.09 12.44
CA TYR A 137 -9.70 12.72 11.95
C TYR A 137 -10.81 12.68 13.01
N SER A 138 -11.64 13.74 13.07
CA SER A 138 -12.79 13.77 13.99
C SER A 138 -13.92 12.84 13.52
N LYS A 139 -14.82 12.46 14.43
CA LYS A 139 -16.00 11.64 14.08
C LYS A 139 -16.88 12.33 13.03
N GLU A 140 -17.08 13.64 13.18
CA GLU A 140 -17.87 14.46 12.27
C GLU A 140 -17.27 14.42 10.86
N TRP A 141 -15.94 14.58 10.76
CA TRP A 141 -15.23 14.48 9.49
C TRP A 141 -15.37 13.09 8.86
N VAL A 142 -15.23 12.02 9.66
CA VAL A 142 -15.34 10.63 9.17
C VAL A 142 -16.74 10.38 8.63
N ASN A 143 -17.78 10.80 9.33
CA ASN A 143 -19.16 10.66 8.90
C ASN A 143 -19.40 11.41 7.58
N GLN A 144 -18.89 12.63 7.46
CA GLN A 144 -19.00 13.41 6.22
C GLN A 144 -18.23 12.75 5.06
N ARG A 145 -17.06 12.18 5.35
CA ARG A 145 -16.28 11.45 4.36
C ARG A 145 -16.99 10.19 3.84
N LEU A 146 -17.64 9.44 4.72
CA LEU A 146 -18.44 8.26 4.33
C LEU A 146 -19.61 8.65 3.42
N LYS A 147 -20.36 9.70 3.77
CA LYS A 147 -21.43 10.24 2.92
C LYS A 147 -20.89 10.69 1.55
N SER A 148 -19.75 11.36 1.51
CA SER A 148 -19.15 11.78 0.25
C SER A 148 -18.70 10.61 -0.63
N ILE A 149 -18.39 9.44 -0.05
CA ILE A 149 -18.10 8.21 -0.80
C ILE A 149 -19.37 7.65 -1.42
N GLU A 150 -20.47 7.61 -0.67
CA GLU A 150 -21.78 7.16 -1.13
C GLU A 150 -22.27 8.01 -2.32
N ILE A 151 -22.37 9.32 -2.13
CA ILE A 151 -22.76 10.27 -3.19
C ILE A 151 -21.86 10.14 -4.42
N ARG A 152 -20.55 9.91 -4.22
CA ARG A 152 -19.63 9.71 -5.35
C ARG A 152 -19.91 8.42 -6.10
N LYS A 153 -20.30 7.36 -5.43
CA LYS A 153 -20.69 6.10 -6.08
C LYS A 153 -21.96 6.32 -6.91
N GLU A 154 -23.00 6.87 -6.31
CA GLU A 154 -24.24 7.20 -7.03
C GLU A 154 -23.96 8.00 -8.29
N LEU A 155 -23.10 9.03 -8.21
CA LEU A 155 -22.70 9.83 -9.36
C LEU A 155 -21.97 9.01 -10.43
N THR A 156 -21.07 8.12 -10.03
CA THR A 156 -20.35 7.27 -11.00
C THR A 156 -21.23 6.20 -11.60
N ASP A 157 -22.20 5.69 -10.85
CA ASP A 157 -23.21 4.73 -11.33
C ASP A 157 -24.10 5.39 -12.40
N GLU A 158 -24.56 6.63 -12.15
CA GLU A 158 -25.30 7.43 -13.12
C GLU A 158 -24.48 7.69 -14.42
N TRP A 159 -23.17 7.94 -14.29
CA TRP A 159 -22.31 8.08 -15.46
C TRP A 159 -22.17 6.78 -16.24
N GLN A 160 -22.13 5.65 -15.56
CA GLN A 160 -22.08 4.32 -16.17
C GLN A 160 -23.39 4.00 -16.91
N GLU A 161 -24.54 4.30 -16.31
CA GLU A 161 -25.87 4.15 -16.95
C GLU A 161 -26.01 4.98 -18.23
N ARG A 162 -25.30 6.12 -18.28
CA ARG A 162 -25.23 6.98 -19.47
C ARG A 162 -24.13 6.61 -20.46
N GLU A 163 -23.59 5.40 -20.34
CA GLU A 163 -22.55 4.85 -21.22
C GLU A 163 -21.24 5.65 -21.26
N MET A 164 -20.97 6.47 -20.22
CA MET A 164 -19.72 7.19 -20.08
C MET A 164 -18.57 6.21 -19.83
N LYS A 165 -17.44 6.40 -20.51
CA LYS A 165 -16.29 5.51 -20.40
C LYS A 165 -15.54 5.77 -19.08
N GLU A 166 -15.42 4.73 -18.28
CA GLU A 166 -14.61 4.77 -17.07
C GLU A 166 -13.15 5.17 -17.39
N GLY A 167 -12.52 5.85 -16.46
CA GLY A 167 -11.17 6.35 -16.60
C GLY A 167 -11.13 7.79 -17.11
N LEU A 168 -10.93 8.01 -18.41
CA LEU A 168 -10.69 9.35 -18.93
C LEU A 168 -11.91 10.27 -18.81
N GLU A 169 -13.09 9.80 -19.18
CA GLU A 169 -14.31 10.64 -19.17
C GLU A 169 -14.73 10.95 -17.71
N TYR A 170 -14.63 9.97 -16.82
CA TYR A 170 -14.85 10.19 -15.37
C TYR A 170 -13.85 11.19 -14.77
N ALA A 171 -12.60 11.17 -15.25
CA ALA A 171 -11.60 12.13 -14.82
C ALA A 171 -11.93 13.55 -15.29
N ILE A 172 -12.38 13.70 -16.54
CA ILE A 172 -12.81 14.98 -17.11
C ILE A 172 -14.00 15.54 -16.33
N LEU A 173 -15.06 14.75 -16.15
CA LEU A 173 -16.25 15.17 -15.40
C LEU A 173 -15.90 15.55 -13.96
N THR A 174 -15.02 14.78 -13.33
CA THR A 174 -14.54 15.09 -11.98
C THR A 174 -13.77 16.42 -11.94
N ASP A 175 -12.98 16.70 -12.97
CA ASP A 175 -12.23 17.95 -13.08
C ASP A 175 -13.16 19.14 -13.29
N GLU A 176 -14.18 19.00 -14.13
CA GLU A 176 -15.21 20.04 -14.37
C GLU A 176 -16.02 20.34 -13.10
N ILE A 177 -16.46 19.31 -12.38
CA ILE A 177 -17.12 19.48 -11.07
C ILE A 177 -16.21 20.24 -10.11
N THR A 178 -14.93 19.84 -10.04
CA THR A 178 -13.97 20.48 -9.13
C THR A 178 -13.74 21.94 -9.53
N ARG A 179 -13.68 22.26 -10.82
CA ARG A 179 -13.56 23.64 -11.31
C ARG A 179 -14.76 24.49 -10.94
N ALA A 180 -15.97 23.92 -10.99
CA ALA A 180 -17.19 24.64 -10.73
C ALA A 180 -17.26 25.22 -9.30
N TRP A 181 -16.71 24.50 -8.30
CA TRP A 181 -16.75 24.96 -6.91
C TRP A 181 -15.40 25.49 -6.39
N ALA A 182 -14.25 25.03 -6.92
CA ALA A 182 -12.93 25.41 -6.44
C ALA A 182 -12.20 26.39 -7.37
N ASP A 183 -12.77 26.70 -8.54
CA ASP A 183 -12.14 27.50 -9.63
C ASP A 183 -10.74 26.98 -10.01
N ARG A 184 -10.55 25.68 -9.90
CA ARG A 184 -9.27 25.00 -10.15
C ARG A 184 -9.47 23.57 -10.64
N SER A 185 -8.54 23.10 -11.49
CA SER A 185 -8.50 21.68 -11.80
C SER A 185 -8.17 20.84 -10.55
N VAL A 186 -8.53 19.55 -10.55
CA VAL A 186 -8.13 18.60 -9.49
C VAL A 186 -6.62 18.64 -9.25
N LYS A 187 -5.83 18.72 -10.33
CA LYS A 187 -4.38 18.78 -10.28
C LYS A 187 -3.87 20.06 -9.58
N ASP A 188 -4.46 21.20 -9.91
CA ASP A 188 -4.04 22.47 -9.33
C ASP A 188 -4.56 22.65 -7.91
N TYR A 189 -5.73 22.06 -7.60
CA TYR A 189 -6.23 22.04 -6.23
C TYR A 189 -5.37 21.14 -5.33
N LYS A 190 -4.90 20.00 -5.82
CA LYS A 190 -3.88 19.20 -5.11
C LYS A 190 -2.61 20.00 -4.82
N LYS A 191 -2.11 20.76 -5.80
CA LYS A 191 -0.94 21.61 -5.59
C LYS A 191 -1.21 22.71 -4.56
N PHE A 192 -2.37 23.36 -4.62
CA PHE A 192 -2.78 24.39 -3.66
C PHE A 192 -2.79 23.84 -2.23
N LYS A 193 -3.24 22.60 -2.03
CA LYS A 193 -3.20 21.90 -0.73
C LYS A 193 -1.83 21.29 -0.38
N GLY A 194 -0.80 21.49 -1.21
CA GLY A 194 0.55 20.93 -0.99
C GLY A 194 0.63 19.41 -1.14
N LEU A 195 -0.37 18.80 -1.77
CA LEU A 195 -0.45 17.35 -1.97
C LEU A 195 0.32 16.91 -3.21
N LYS A 196 0.94 15.73 -3.16
CA LYS A 196 1.66 15.13 -4.29
C LYS A 196 0.95 13.90 -4.85
N LYS A 197 0.81 12.85 -4.01
CA LYS A 197 0.18 11.57 -4.36
C LYS A 197 -0.97 11.21 -3.42
N GLU A 198 -1.13 11.99 -2.38
CA GLU A 198 -2.16 11.80 -1.38
C GLU A 198 -3.56 11.91 -2.02
N ASN A 199 -4.52 11.19 -1.47
CA ASN A 199 -5.90 11.32 -1.88
C ASN A 199 -6.39 12.75 -1.56
N LEU A 200 -6.88 13.47 -2.56
CA LEU A 200 -7.36 14.84 -2.37
C LEU A 200 -8.48 14.90 -1.33
N ARG A 201 -9.44 13.99 -1.39
CA ARG A 201 -10.61 13.99 -0.52
C ARG A 201 -10.29 13.70 0.95
N ASP A 202 -9.23 12.93 1.21
CA ASP A 202 -8.75 12.70 2.58
C ASP A 202 -8.06 13.94 3.19
N ASN A 203 -7.84 14.98 2.38
CA ASN A 203 -7.26 16.26 2.78
C ASN A 203 -8.23 17.44 2.59
N MET A 204 -9.52 17.14 2.44
CA MET A 204 -10.60 18.12 2.37
C MET A 204 -11.18 18.41 3.76
N THR A 205 -11.63 19.63 3.96
CA THR A 205 -12.44 20.02 5.13
C THR A 205 -13.85 19.44 5.02
N ASN A 206 -14.63 19.51 6.10
CA ASN A 206 -16.03 19.05 6.08
C ASN A 206 -16.85 19.78 4.99
N LEU A 207 -16.65 21.07 4.80
CA LEU A 207 -17.35 21.85 3.77
C LEU A 207 -16.97 21.41 2.36
N GLU A 208 -15.66 21.20 2.09
CA GLU A 208 -15.18 20.74 0.79
C GLU A 208 -15.61 19.30 0.46
N LEU A 209 -15.95 18.49 1.44
CA LEU A 209 -16.49 17.14 1.24
C LEU A 209 -17.96 17.12 0.84
N VAL A 210 -18.68 18.23 1.08
CA VAL A 210 -20.10 18.39 0.73
C VAL A 210 -20.25 18.91 -0.71
N LEU A 211 -19.27 19.67 -1.17
CA LEU A 211 -19.24 20.26 -2.52
C LEU A 211 -18.71 19.25 -3.55
#